data_ed556be478b2f79a6c6c3b0591e78112
#
_entry.id   ed556be478b2f79a6c6c3b0591e78112
#
_cell.length_a   1.000
_cell.length_b   1.000
_cell.length_c   1.000
_cell.angle_alpha   90.00
_cell.angle_beta   90.00
_cell.angle_gamma   90.00
#
_symmetry.space_group_name_H-M   'P 1'
#
loop_
_entity.id
_entity.type
_entity.pdbx_description
1 polymer ?
#
loop_
_entity_poly.entity_id
_entity_poly.type
_entity_poly.pdbx_seq_one_letter_code
_entity_poly.pdbx_strand_id
1 'polypeptide(L)'
;MHVNVFDFSQLLAQSAERYLEFVRVSSFSVGIYLLEAGAPDLQKPHAEDEVYYVVSGRARMKTGSDGDRKSFDVGPGTIIFVPARMDHLFYDITERLAVLVFFAPPESSHETPAAKS
;
A
#
# COMPACT_ATOMS: atom_id res chain seq x y z
N MET A 1 14.19 -0.64 -16.67
CA MET A 1 14.05 -1.60 -15.56
C MET A 1 12.69 -2.28 -15.67
N HIS A 2 12.61 -3.57 -15.40
CA HIS A 2 11.32 -4.26 -15.33
C HIS A 2 11.36 -5.27 -14.21
N VAL A 3 10.19 -5.53 -13.64
CA VAL A 3 10.07 -6.47 -12.50
C VAL A 3 8.79 -7.28 -12.67
N ASN A 4 8.78 -8.45 -12.06
CA ASN A 4 7.57 -9.26 -11.95
C ASN A 4 7.05 -9.11 -10.52
N VAL A 5 5.83 -8.62 -10.38
CA VAL A 5 5.26 -8.32 -9.06
C VAL A 5 5.11 -9.58 -8.19
N PHE A 6 4.91 -10.74 -8.82
CA PHE A 6 4.79 -11.99 -8.05
C PHE A 6 6.12 -12.40 -7.44
N ASP A 7 7.23 -12.14 -8.14
CA ASP A 7 8.56 -12.42 -7.59
C ASP A 7 8.85 -11.53 -6.41
N PHE A 8 8.50 -10.24 -6.50
CA PHE A 8 8.67 -9.31 -5.39
C PHE A 8 7.83 -9.68 -4.19
N SER A 9 6.59 -10.10 -4.40
CA SER A 9 5.75 -10.47 -3.26
C SER A 9 6.27 -11.72 -2.57
N GLN A 10 6.88 -12.64 -3.30
CA GLN A 10 7.53 -13.80 -2.68
C GLN A 10 8.76 -13.41 -1.87
N LEU A 11 9.58 -12.51 -2.41
CA LEU A 11 10.74 -12.00 -1.68
C LEU A 11 10.32 -11.30 -0.39
N LEU A 12 9.32 -10.47 -0.49
CA LEU A 12 8.82 -9.72 0.68
C LEU A 12 8.23 -10.67 1.72
N ALA A 13 7.55 -11.72 1.28
CA ALA A 13 6.97 -12.70 2.19
C ALA A 13 8.01 -13.44 3.02
N GLN A 14 9.25 -13.51 2.53
CA GLN A 14 10.34 -14.17 3.23
C GLN A 14 11.13 -13.24 4.13
N SER A 15 10.77 -11.96 4.17
CA SER A 15 11.46 -10.96 4.98
C SER A 15 10.55 -10.50 6.11
N ALA A 16 11.10 -9.74 7.04
CA ALA A 16 10.32 -9.10 8.08
C ALA A 16 9.66 -7.81 7.60
N GLU A 17 10.04 -7.34 6.44
CA GLU A 17 9.52 -6.11 5.87
C GLU A 17 8.11 -6.33 5.33
N ARG A 18 7.29 -5.29 5.38
CA ARG A 18 5.93 -5.32 4.84
C ARG A 18 5.79 -4.47 3.61
N TYR A 19 6.78 -3.67 3.29
CA TYR A 19 6.77 -2.76 2.15
C TYR A 19 8.13 -2.77 1.48
N LEU A 20 8.12 -2.87 0.17
CA LEU A 20 9.35 -2.83 -0.63
C LEU A 20 9.14 -1.83 -1.76
N GLU A 21 9.87 -0.71 -1.69
CA GLU A 21 9.86 0.28 -2.75
C GLU A 21 10.86 -0.15 -3.82
N PHE A 22 10.46 -0.14 -5.08
CA PHE A 22 11.34 -0.56 -6.17
C PHE A 22 11.45 0.48 -7.29
N VAL A 23 10.67 1.55 -7.25
CA VAL A 23 10.83 2.70 -8.15
C VAL A 23 10.72 3.97 -7.33
N ARG A 24 11.70 4.85 -7.50
CA ARG A 24 11.63 6.19 -6.91
C ARG A 24 12.26 7.17 -7.87
N VAL A 25 11.45 8.12 -8.33
CA VAL A 25 11.88 9.25 -9.15
C VAL A 25 11.28 10.52 -8.56
N SER A 26 11.63 11.67 -9.11
CA SER A 26 11.20 12.93 -8.49
C SER A 26 9.68 13.14 -8.55
N SER A 27 8.97 12.48 -9.45
CA SER A 27 7.54 12.70 -9.62
C SER A 27 6.68 11.64 -8.92
N PHE A 28 7.21 10.45 -8.62
CA PHE A 28 6.43 9.39 -7.99
C PHE A 28 7.32 8.30 -7.42
N SER A 29 6.73 7.44 -6.61
CA SER A 29 7.37 6.19 -6.20
C SER A 29 6.38 5.04 -6.31
N VAL A 30 6.90 3.82 -6.45
CA VAL A 30 6.10 2.61 -6.55
C VAL A 30 6.71 1.54 -5.67
N GLY A 31 5.86 0.86 -4.94
CA GLY A 31 6.29 -0.26 -4.12
C GLY A 31 5.22 -1.32 -4.02
N ILE A 32 5.55 -2.40 -3.35
CA ILE A 32 4.60 -3.44 -3.04
C ILE A 32 4.42 -3.53 -1.53
N TYR A 33 3.17 -3.64 -1.10
CA TYR A 33 2.80 -3.71 0.30
C TYR A 33 2.18 -5.08 0.54
N LEU A 34 2.63 -5.75 1.60
CA LEU A 34 2.18 -7.10 1.91
C LEU A 34 1.59 -7.12 3.32
N LEU A 35 0.35 -7.61 3.43
CA LEU A 35 -0.33 -7.76 4.70
C LEU A 35 -0.81 -9.19 4.84
N GLU A 36 -0.40 -9.84 5.93
CA GLU A 36 -0.80 -11.22 6.19
C GLU A 36 -2.25 -11.29 6.63
N ALA A 37 -2.88 -12.44 6.41
CA ALA A 37 -4.23 -12.69 6.89
C ALA A 37 -4.28 -12.49 8.41
N GLY A 38 -5.29 -11.76 8.86
CA GLY A 38 -5.46 -11.46 10.28
C GLY A 38 -4.58 -10.35 10.83
N ALA A 39 -3.64 -9.83 10.03
CA ALA A 39 -2.75 -8.78 10.49
C ALA A 39 -3.47 -7.42 10.49
N PRO A 40 -3.10 -6.52 11.42
CA PRO A 40 -3.62 -5.17 11.35
C PRO A 40 -2.87 -4.35 10.31
N ASP A 41 -3.56 -3.40 9.71
CA ASP A 41 -2.93 -2.39 8.87
C ASP A 41 -2.59 -1.20 9.77
N LEU A 42 -1.31 -0.95 9.93
CA LEU A 42 -0.81 0.08 10.84
C LEU A 42 -0.46 1.37 10.10
N GLN A 43 -0.87 1.49 8.85
CA GLN A 43 -0.58 2.69 8.07
C GLN A 43 -1.26 3.91 8.66
N LYS A 44 -0.62 5.05 8.48
CA LYS A 44 -1.16 6.36 8.79
C LYS A 44 -1.44 7.09 7.48
N PRO A 45 -2.32 8.10 7.50
CA PRO A 45 -2.53 8.90 6.31
C PRO A 45 -1.22 9.47 5.78
N HIS A 46 -1.05 9.43 4.48
CA HIS A 46 0.15 9.93 3.82
C HIS A 46 -0.06 11.33 3.30
N ALA A 47 1.03 12.07 3.17
CA ALA A 47 1.00 13.42 2.61
C ALA A 47 0.86 13.40 1.09
N GLU A 48 1.04 12.24 0.47
CA GLU A 48 0.99 12.06 -0.98
C GLU A 48 -0.35 11.48 -1.41
N ASP A 49 -0.70 11.70 -2.66
CA ASP A 49 -1.78 10.96 -3.29
C ASP A 49 -1.31 9.53 -3.52
N GLU A 50 -2.22 8.56 -3.42
CA GLU A 50 -1.89 7.15 -3.60
C GLU A 50 -2.88 6.48 -4.52
N VAL A 51 -2.38 5.51 -5.28
CA VAL A 51 -3.23 4.55 -5.98
C VAL A 51 -2.77 3.16 -5.56
N TYR A 52 -3.71 2.37 -5.08
CA TYR A 52 -3.49 0.95 -4.82
C TYR A 52 -4.00 0.12 -5.98
N TYR A 53 -3.24 -0.89 -6.34
CA TYR A 53 -3.71 -1.94 -7.24
C TYR A 53 -3.52 -3.28 -6.55
N VAL A 54 -4.62 -3.94 -6.22
CA VAL A 54 -4.57 -5.21 -5.49
C VAL A 54 -4.20 -6.33 -6.45
N VAL A 55 -3.07 -6.95 -6.20
CA VAL A 55 -2.54 -8.04 -7.02
C VAL A 55 -3.14 -9.37 -6.60
N SER A 56 -3.20 -9.62 -5.29
CA SER A 56 -3.73 -10.87 -4.75
C SER A 56 -4.22 -10.65 -3.33
N GLY A 57 -5.03 -11.59 -2.86
CA GLY A 57 -5.57 -11.54 -1.52
C GLY A 57 -6.96 -10.94 -1.46
N ARG A 58 -7.55 -10.99 -0.26
CA ARG A 58 -8.89 -10.46 -0.03
C ARG A 58 -8.96 -9.80 1.33
N ALA A 59 -9.66 -8.67 1.35
CA ALA A 59 -9.80 -7.87 2.55
C ALA A 59 -11.00 -6.94 2.40
N ARG A 60 -11.18 -6.07 3.37
CA ARG A 60 -12.05 -4.90 3.24
C ARG A 60 -11.19 -3.65 3.40
N MET A 61 -11.67 -2.57 2.85
CA MET A 61 -11.03 -1.27 2.95
C MET A 61 -12.02 -0.27 3.49
N LYS A 62 -11.57 0.58 4.38
CA LYS A 62 -12.37 1.76 4.74
C LYS A 62 -11.55 3.02 4.47
N THR A 63 -12.23 4.04 3.97
CA THR A 63 -11.63 5.32 3.65
C THR A 63 -12.47 6.43 4.23
N GLY A 64 -11.83 7.57 4.49
CA GLY A 64 -12.51 8.74 5.01
C GLY A 64 -12.65 8.73 6.51
N SER A 65 -13.23 9.79 7.03
CA SER A 65 -13.47 9.96 8.46
C SER A 65 -14.96 10.18 8.71
N ASP A 66 -15.30 10.52 9.93
CA ASP A 66 -16.71 10.63 10.38
C ASP A 66 -17.57 11.36 9.37
N GLY A 67 -18.69 10.75 9.01
CA GLY A 67 -19.66 11.33 8.09
C GLY A 67 -19.41 11.01 6.62
N ASP A 68 -18.14 10.80 6.25
CA ASP A 68 -17.75 10.45 4.88
C ASP A 68 -17.11 9.08 4.77
N ARG A 69 -17.19 8.28 5.81
CA ARG A 69 -16.55 6.97 5.83
C ARG A 69 -17.22 6.02 4.87
N LYS A 70 -16.40 5.33 4.07
CA LYS A 70 -16.85 4.30 3.14
C LYS A 70 -16.13 3.00 3.45
N SER A 71 -16.80 1.88 3.24
CA SER A 71 -16.23 0.54 3.38
C SER A 71 -16.61 -0.28 2.17
N PHE A 72 -15.68 -1.09 1.68
CA PHE A 72 -15.95 -1.92 0.51
C PHE A 72 -15.03 -3.14 0.49
N ASP A 73 -15.45 -4.15 -0.26
CA ASP A 73 -14.67 -5.37 -0.44
C ASP A 73 -13.49 -5.11 -1.38
N VAL A 74 -12.39 -5.80 -1.12
CA VAL A 74 -11.16 -5.69 -1.88
C VAL A 74 -10.71 -7.08 -2.29
N GLY A 75 -10.36 -7.24 -3.55
CA GLY A 75 -9.84 -8.48 -4.10
C GLY A 75 -8.96 -8.20 -5.31
N PRO A 76 -8.42 -9.25 -5.94
CA PRO A 76 -7.52 -9.07 -7.09
C PRO A 76 -8.14 -8.21 -8.17
N GLY A 77 -7.38 -7.23 -8.66
CA GLY A 77 -7.83 -6.32 -9.70
C GLY A 77 -8.49 -5.05 -9.20
N THR A 78 -8.69 -4.89 -7.88
CA THR A 78 -9.28 -3.67 -7.33
C THR A 78 -8.27 -2.54 -7.42
N ILE A 79 -8.71 -1.38 -7.91
CA ILE A 79 -7.93 -0.15 -7.92
C ILE A 79 -8.59 0.84 -6.99
N ILE A 80 -7.80 1.44 -6.10
CA ILE A 80 -8.31 2.37 -5.09
C ILE A 80 -7.48 3.64 -5.14
N PHE A 81 -8.15 4.78 -5.28
CA PHE A 81 -7.49 6.07 -5.17
C PHE A 81 -7.70 6.63 -3.77
N VAL A 82 -6.62 7.03 -3.13
CA VAL A 82 -6.64 7.64 -1.81
C VAL A 82 -5.97 9.01 -1.92
N PRO A 83 -6.73 10.09 -1.85
CA PRO A 83 -6.14 11.44 -1.86
C PRO A 83 -5.23 11.65 -0.67
N ALA A 84 -4.31 12.58 -0.83
CA ALA A 84 -3.40 12.97 0.26
C ALA A 84 -4.17 13.22 1.54
N ARG A 85 -3.63 12.73 2.65
CA ARG A 85 -4.13 12.92 4.03
C ARG A 85 -5.47 12.29 4.33
N MET A 86 -6.05 11.51 3.41
CA MET A 86 -7.30 10.81 3.69
C MET A 86 -7.01 9.60 4.58
N ASP A 87 -7.80 9.45 5.63
CA ASP A 87 -7.76 8.24 6.47
C ASP A 87 -8.14 7.04 5.63
N HIS A 88 -7.37 5.96 5.77
CA HIS A 88 -7.63 4.72 5.05
C HIS A 88 -7.01 3.55 5.78
N LEU A 89 -7.60 2.37 5.57
CA LEU A 89 -7.19 1.19 6.33
C LEU A 89 -7.73 -0.06 5.65
N PHE A 90 -6.87 -1.02 5.40
CA PHE A 90 -7.30 -2.38 5.09
C PHE A 90 -7.64 -3.09 6.39
N TYR A 91 -8.70 -3.87 6.39
CA TYR A 91 -9.11 -4.64 7.55
C TYR A 91 -9.80 -5.92 7.12
N ASP A 92 -10.07 -6.81 8.06
CA ASP A 92 -10.66 -8.13 7.76
C ASP A 92 -9.93 -8.82 6.62
N ILE A 93 -8.59 -8.86 6.75
CA ILE A 93 -7.75 -9.51 5.75
C ILE A 93 -7.89 -11.02 5.93
N THR A 94 -8.56 -11.67 4.97
CA THR A 94 -8.83 -13.10 5.04
C THR A 94 -7.84 -13.92 4.24
N GLU A 95 -7.18 -13.31 3.26
CA GLU A 95 -6.10 -13.92 2.48
C GLU A 95 -4.99 -12.90 2.37
N ARG A 96 -3.74 -13.36 2.46
CA ARG A 96 -2.58 -12.48 2.34
C ARG A 96 -2.78 -11.48 1.21
N LEU A 97 -2.67 -10.21 1.54
CA LEU A 97 -2.92 -9.13 0.61
C LEU A 97 -1.61 -8.64 0.03
N ALA A 98 -1.50 -8.63 -1.27
CA ALA A 98 -0.36 -8.05 -1.98
C ALA A 98 -0.87 -6.91 -2.84
N VAL A 99 -0.34 -5.71 -2.60
CA VAL A 99 -0.84 -4.49 -3.20
C VAL A 99 0.31 -3.70 -3.79
N LEU A 100 0.21 -3.35 -5.07
CA LEU A 100 1.07 -2.34 -5.65
C LEU A 100 0.56 -0.98 -5.18
N VAL A 101 1.47 -0.13 -4.76
CA VAL A 101 1.09 1.22 -4.36
C VAL A 101 1.94 2.24 -5.09
N PHE A 102 1.27 3.25 -5.62
CA PHE A 102 1.86 4.35 -6.37
C PHE A 102 1.63 5.62 -5.57
N PHE A 103 2.71 6.32 -5.25
CA PHE A 103 2.64 7.58 -4.53
C PHE A 103 3.10 8.72 -5.43
N ALA A 104 2.39 9.82 -5.39
CA ALA A 104 2.77 11.04 -6.11
C ALA A 104 2.52 12.25 -5.20
N PRO A 105 3.57 12.99 -4.86
CA PRO A 105 5.00 12.75 -5.10
C PRO A 105 5.52 11.51 -4.41
N PRO A 106 6.81 11.18 -4.52
CA PRO A 106 7.34 9.97 -3.88
C PRO A 106 7.04 9.90 -2.40
N GLU A 107 6.77 8.69 -1.93
CA GLU A 107 6.38 8.47 -0.55
C GLU A 107 7.49 8.92 0.41
N SER A 108 7.17 9.83 1.29
CA SER A 108 8.17 10.50 2.11
C SER A 108 8.59 9.68 3.33
N SER A 109 7.74 8.82 3.85
CA SER A 109 8.06 8.04 5.05
C SER A 109 9.09 6.95 4.76
N HIS A 110 9.35 6.65 3.48
CA HIS A 110 10.36 5.67 3.08
C HIS A 110 11.66 6.28 2.61
N GLU A 111 11.81 7.58 2.75
CA GLU A 111 13.11 8.18 2.57
C GLU A 111 14.05 7.65 3.64
N THR A 112 15.32 7.44 3.28
CA THR A 112 16.26 6.90 4.25
C THR A 112 16.44 7.91 5.39
N PRO A 113 16.81 7.44 6.59
CA PRO A 113 17.08 8.38 7.68
C PRO A 113 18.08 9.45 7.31
N ALA A 114 19.09 9.11 6.51
CA ALA A 114 20.06 10.09 6.05
C ALA A 114 19.42 11.14 5.15
N ALA A 115 18.45 10.75 4.34
CA ALA A 115 17.74 11.69 3.48
C ALA A 115 16.73 12.52 4.26
N LYS A 116 16.16 11.94 5.30
CA LYS A 116 15.17 12.64 6.14
C LYS A 116 15.82 13.56 7.14
N SER A 117 16.94 13.17 7.58
CA SER A 117 17.67 13.90 8.60
C SER A 117 18.58 14.90 8.00
#